data_cb20dcca8c182b5f9556e3f09c755ced
#
_entry.id   cb20dcca8c182b5f9556e3f09c755ced
#
_cell.length_a   1.000
_cell.length_b   1.000
_cell.length_c   1.000
_cell.angle_alpha   90.00
_cell.angle_beta   90.00
_cell.angle_gamma   90.00
#
_symmetry.space_group_name_H-M   'P 1'
#
loop_
_entity.id
_entity.type
_entity.pdbx_description
1 polymer ?
#
loop_
_entity_poly.entity_id
_entity_poly.type
_entity_poly.pdbx_seq_one_letter_code
_entity_poly.pdbx_strand_id
1 'polypeptide(L)'
;YDSAGLSVRNGTSDTEIVKAKGRLKALAEKTDDGKAMKGTIGIGHTRWATHGEPSEKNAHPHCSDDHNVIGVHNGIIENYQELKEKLLRHGYTFYSQTDTEVAVKLIDYYEKKYNQGPLYSLTHAMQRIRGSYALAVMFKNYPDTIYAARKDSPMVIGIAEGASYLASDVTPILNYTKTVYYIGNEQFAELNKGSVKFFNLDQEEVEIEPKEVTWDAEAAEKNGYEHFMIKEIHEQPKAVK
;
A
#
# COMPACT_ATOMS: atom_id res chain seq x y z
N TYR A 1 15.02 -6.93 2.24
CA TYR A 1 13.87 -6.69 3.12
C TYR A 1 14.07 -7.48 4.42
N ASP A 2 13.58 -6.94 5.52
CA ASP A 2 13.81 -7.46 6.88
C ASP A 2 12.56 -8.04 7.53
N SER A 3 11.41 -7.75 6.97
CA SER A 3 10.12 -8.33 7.36
C SER A 3 9.11 -8.20 6.22
N ALA A 4 8.07 -9.01 6.27
CA ALA A 4 7.00 -9.00 5.29
C ALA A 4 5.66 -9.34 5.95
N GLY A 5 4.57 -8.96 5.30
CA GLY A 5 3.25 -9.35 5.74
C GLY A 5 2.20 -9.08 4.69
N LEU A 6 1.07 -9.71 4.89
CA LEU A 6 -0.09 -9.55 4.03
C LEU A 6 -1.39 -9.60 4.83
N SER A 7 -2.40 -9.01 4.28
CA SER A 7 -3.77 -9.00 4.78
C SER A 7 -4.70 -9.38 3.65
N VAL A 8 -5.58 -10.34 3.89
CA VAL A 8 -6.52 -10.87 2.89
C VAL A 8 -7.94 -10.92 3.46
N ARG A 9 -8.91 -10.63 2.62
CA ARG A 9 -10.34 -10.64 2.95
C ARG A 9 -11.13 -11.40 1.89
N ASN A 10 -12.12 -12.15 2.32
CA ASN A 10 -12.97 -12.96 1.47
C ASN A 10 -14.43 -12.47 1.51
N GLY A 11 -14.71 -11.32 0.89
CA GLY A 11 -16.05 -10.77 0.74
C GLY A 11 -16.83 -10.50 2.06
N THR A 12 -16.13 -10.60 3.20
CA THR A 12 -16.67 -10.32 4.54
C THR A 12 -15.90 -9.17 5.17
N SER A 13 -16.38 -8.66 6.28
CA SER A 13 -15.65 -7.67 7.09
C SER A 13 -14.43 -8.25 7.79
N ASP A 14 -14.34 -9.57 7.92
CA ASP A 14 -13.23 -10.23 8.59
C ASP A 14 -11.99 -10.28 7.68
N THR A 15 -10.86 -9.95 8.28
CA THR A 15 -9.60 -9.84 7.55
C THR A 15 -8.54 -10.66 8.27
N GLU A 16 -7.92 -11.58 7.54
CA GLU A 16 -6.79 -12.34 8.03
C GLU A 16 -5.50 -11.54 7.79
N ILE A 17 -4.64 -11.45 8.81
CA ILE A 17 -3.34 -10.75 8.73
C ILE A 17 -2.25 -11.73 9.16
N VAL A 18 -1.27 -11.93 8.28
CA VAL A 18 -0.08 -12.75 8.57
C VAL A 18 1.18 -11.93 8.34
N LYS A 19 2.08 -11.98 9.32
CA LYS A 19 3.35 -11.25 9.30
C LYS A 19 4.51 -12.19 9.64
N ALA A 20 5.68 -11.88 9.09
CA ALA A 20 6.92 -12.61 9.37
C ALA A 20 8.11 -11.66 9.44
N LYS A 21 9.00 -11.90 10.41
CA LYS A 21 10.34 -11.31 10.42
C LYS A 21 11.23 -12.08 9.45
N GLY A 22 12.11 -11.38 8.75
CA GLY A 22 13.08 -11.98 7.84
C GLY A 22 12.68 -11.84 6.38
N ARG A 23 13.23 -12.70 5.54
CA ARG A 23 12.98 -12.69 4.10
C ARG A 23 11.55 -13.16 3.77
N LEU A 24 11.08 -12.84 2.57
CA LEU A 24 9.76 -13.24 2.06
C LEU A 24 9.46 -14.74 2.23
N LYS A 25 10.50 -15.58 2.17
CA LYS A 25 10.38 -17.03 2.41
C LYS A 25 9.73 -17.34 3.77
N ALA A 26 10.04 -16.60 4.81
CA ALA A 26 9.43 -16.80 6.14
C ALA A 26 7.92 -16.53 6.14
N LEU A 27 7.45 -15.56 5.34
CA LEU A 27 6.02 -15.31 5.14
C LEU A 27 5.38 -16.41 4.29
N ALA A 28 6.06 -16.84 3.22
CA ALA A 28 5.61 -17.91 2.35
C ALA A 28 5.39 -19.22 3.13
N GLU A 29 6.32 -19.59 4.01
CA GLU A 29 6.19 -20.77 4.88
C GLU A 29 4.98 -20.67 5.83
N LYS A 30 4.70 -19.49 6.40
CA LYS A 30 3.54 -19.26 7.28
C LYS A 30 2.20 -19.34 6.54
N THR A 31 2.18 -19.06 5.26
CA THR A 31 0.97 -18.97 4.45
C THR A 31 0.80 -20.09 3.45
N ASP A 32 1.66 -21.14 3.51
CA ASP A 32 1.71 -22.21 2.50
C ASP A 32 1.78 -21.63 1.07
N ASP A 33 2.78 -20.78 0.83
CA ASP A 33 2.93 -20.02 -0.42
C ASP A 33 1.68 -19.24 -0.81
N GLY A 34 0.97 -18.69 0.18
CA GLY A 34 -0.28 -17.95 0.01
C GLY A 34 -1.54 -18.80 -0.08
N LYS A 35 -1.43 -20.13 -0.20
CA LYS A 35 -2.58 -21.03 -0.39
C LYS A 35 -3.48 -21.10 0.85
N ALA A 36 -2.93 -20.89 2.04
CA ALA A 36 -3.69 -20.83 3.28
C ALA A 36 -4.60 -19.59 3.36
N MET A 37 -4.21 -18.49 2.69
CA MET A 37 -4.95 -17.23 2.70
C MET A 37 -6.10 -17.30 1.69
N LYS A 38 -7.32 -17.29 2.18
CA LYS A 38 -8.53 -17.36 1.34
C LYS A 38 -9.16 -15.98 1.19
N GLY A 39 -9.15 -15.45 -0.04
CA GLY A 39 -9.79 -14.16 -0.29
C GLY A 39 -9.60 -13.64 -1.71
N THR A 40 -10.34 -12.60 -2.02
CA THR A 40 -10.39 -11.94 -3.33
C THR A 40 -9.84 -10.52 -3.30
N ILE A 41 -9.58 -9.99 -2.10
CA ILE A 41 -9.03 -8.65 -1.90
C ILE A 41 -7.94 -8.71 -0.82
N GLY A 42 -6.83 -8.03 -1.05
CA GLY A 42 -5.75 -8.02 -0.07
C GLY A 42 -4.69 -6.97 -0.36
N ILE A 43 -3.91 -6.65 0.65
CA ILE A 43 -2.75 -5.78 0.59
C ILE A 43 -1.56 -6.49 1.24
N GLY A 44 -0.39 -6.33 0.65
CA GLY A 44 0.85 -6.92 1.15
C GLY A 44 2.02 -5.95 1.06
N HIS A 45 3.07 -6.22 1.84
CA HIS A 45 4.23 -5.36 1.91
C HIS A 45 5.49 -6.14 2.31
N THR A 46 6.59 -5.81 1.66
CA THR A 46 7.94 -6.21 2.06
C THR A 46 8.64 -4.98 2.65
N ARG A 47 8.94 -5.03 3.93
CA ARG A 47 9.43 -3.88 4.67
C ARG A 47 10.95 -3.78 4.60
N TRP A 48 11.44 -2.56 4.41
CA TRP A 48 12.79 -2.14 4.71
C TRP A 48 12.72 -1.22 5.93
N ALA A 49 13.30 -1.62 7.07
CA ALA A 49 13.15 -0.91 8.32
C ALA A 49 13.73 0.51 8.26
N THR A 50 12.90 1.49 8.59
CA THR A 50 13.27 2.90 8.77
C THR A 50 12.99 3.35 10.21
N HIS A 51 11.79 3.08 10.73
CA HIS A 51 11.36 3.34 12.09
C HIS A 51 11.02 2.04 12.82
N GLY A 52 11.71 1.75 13.92
CA GLY A 52 11.56 0.50 14.67
C GLY A 52 12.36 -0.67 14.08
N GLU A 53 12.81 -1.55 14.96
CA GLU A 53 13.60 -2.73 14.60
C GLU A 53 12.84 -3.71 13.70
N PRO A 54 13.54 -4.56 12.93
CA PRO A 54 12.93 -5.67 12.21
C PRO A 54 12.25 -6.66 13.16
N SER A 55 10.92 -6.71 13.08
CA SER A 55 10.10 -7.62 13.89
C SER A 55 8.74 -7.85 13.23
N GLU A 56 8.03 -8.92 13.59
CA GLU A 56 6.65 -9.13 13.14
C GLU A 56 5.72 -7.98 13.57
N LYS A 57 5.95 -7.45 14.77
CA LYS A 57 5.19 -6.34 15.34
C LYS A 57 5.30 -5.07 14.49
N ASN A 58 6.48 -4.80 13.95
CA ASN A 58 6.77 -3.65 13.11
C ASN A 58 6.57 -3.92 11.60
N ALA A 59 6.32 -5.18 11.19
CA ALA A 59 5.99 -5.51 9.81
C ALA A 59 4.62 -4.94 9.42
N HIS A 60 4.46 -4.55 8.15
CA HIS A 60 3.17 -4.20 7.58
C HIS A 60 2.38 -5.47 7.17
N PRO A 61 1.06 -5.39 7.08
CA PRO A 61 0.15 -4.28 7.33
C PRO A 61 0.02 -3.91 8.80
N HIS A 62 -0.33 -2.64 9.08
CA HIS A 62 -0.77 -2.17 10.39
C HIS A 62 -2.29 -2.02 10.43
N CYS A 63 -2.88 -2.06 11.63
CA CYS A 63 -4.32 -1.95 11.83
C CYS A 63 -4.67 -0.99 12.98
N SER A 64 -5.88 -0.46 12.94
CA SER A 64 -6.49 0.25 14.06
C SER A 64 -6.84 -0.73 15.19
N ASP A 65 -7.15 -0.19 16.39
CA ASP A 65 -7.35 -1.00 17.61
C ASP A 65 -8.47 -2.04 17.47
N ASP A 66 -9.48 -1.76 16.66
CA ASP A 66 -10.64 -2.63 16.37
C ASP A 66 -10.60 -3.28 14.98
N HIS A 67 -9.45 -3.18 14.30
CA HIS A 67 -9.26 -3.66 12.92
C HIS A 67 -10.22 -3.02 11.89
N ASN A 68 -10.76 -1.84 12.20
CA ASN A 68 -11.62 -1.11 11.27
C ASN A 68 -10.86 -0.62 10.03
N VAL A 69 -9.62 -0.20 10.23
CA VAL A 69 -8.72 0.26 9.17
C VAL A 69 -7.44 -0.57 9.18
N ILE A 70 -7.06 -1.07 8.01
CA ILE A 70 -5.84 -1.86 7.79
C ILE A 70 -5.08 -1.24 6.63
N GLY A 71 -3.77 -1.01 6.79
CA GLY A 71 -3.00 -0.31 5.76
C GLY A 71 -1.54 -0.71 5.67
N VAL A 72 -0.98 -0.49 4.48
CA VAL A 72 0.45 -0.57 4.17
C VAL A 72 0.93 0.78 3.67
N HIS A 73 2.21 1.08 3.84
CA HIS A 73 2.78 2.40 3.55
C HIS A 73 4.22 2.27 3.05
N ASN A 74 4.52 2.98 1.98
CA ASN A 74 5.86 3.31 1.52
C ASN A 74 6.07 4.82 1.68
N GLY A 75 7.17 5.23 2.29
CA GLY A 75 7.49 6.62 2.56
C GLY A 75 7.91 6.87 4.00
N ILE A 76 7.90 8.13 4.40
CA ILE A 76 8.25 8.57 5.76
C ILE A 76 7.26 9.65 6.21
N ILE A 77 6.62 9.42 7.36
CA ILE A 77 5.74 10.40 7.99
C ILE A 77 6.55 11.18 9.03
N GLU A 78 7.02 12.35 8.64
CA GLU A 78 7.95 13.15 9.42
C GLU A 78 7.38 13.62 10.77
N ASN A 79 6.09 13.93 10.81
CA ASN A 79 5.41 14.40 12.03
C ASN A 79 4.67 13.29 12.79
N TYR A 80 5.07 12.01 12.63
CA TYR A 80 4.37 10.89 13.25
C TYR A 80 4.30 10.98 14.77
N GLN A 81 5.31 11.54 15.44
CA GLN A 81 5.32 11.68 16.89
C GLN A 81 4.22 12.65 17.37
N GLU A 82 4.08 13.81 16.73
CA GLU A 82 3.02 14.79 17.01
C GLU A 82 1.62 14.16 16.84
N LEU A 83 1.45 13.44 15.73
CA LEU A 83 0.19 12.75 15.44
C LEU A 83 -0.10 11.63 16.44
N LYS A 84 0.92 10.88 16.84
CA LYS A 84 0.83 9.83 17.87
C LYS A 84 0.39 10.39 19.22
N GLU A 85 0.99 11.48 19.67
CA GLU A 85 0.59 12.14 20.91
C GLU A 85 -0.85 12.63 20.90
N LYS A 86 -1.30 13.16 19.75
CA LYS A 86 -2.70 13.54 19.55
C LYS A 86 -3.61 12.32 19.69
N LEU A 87 -3.29 11.21 19.02
CA LEU A 87 -4.09 9.98 19.06
C LEU A 87 -4.14 9.35 20.43
N LEU A 88 -3.02 9.35 21.17
CA LEU A 88 -2.98 8.91 22.58
C LEU A 88 -3.97 9.68 23.46
N ARG A 89 -4.07 11.02 23.27
CA ARG A 89 -5.06 11.87 23.98
C ARG A 89 -6.51 11.54 23.62
N HIS A 90 -6.74 10.88 22.49
CA HIS A 90 -8.05 10.41 22.06
C HIS A 90 -8.31 8.92 22.36
N GLY A 91 -7.45 8.30 23.20
CA GLY A 91 -7.64 6.93 23.67
C GLY A 91 -7.09 5.84 22.77
N TYR A 92 -6.37 6.17 21.68
CA TYR A 92 -5.69 5.17 20.86
C TYR A 92 -4.49 4.58 21.60
N THR A 93 -4.24 3.31 21.37
CA THR A 93 -3.03 2.61 21.84
C THR A 93 -2.06 2.39 20.68
N PHE A 94 -0.83 2.00 20.94
CA PHE A 94 0.14 1.70 19.89
C PHE A 94 0.91 0.43 20.25
N TYR A 95 0.91 -0.53 19.33
CA TYR A 95 1.61 -1.79 19.52
C TYR A 95 2.97 -1.84 18.81
N SER A 96 3.21 -0.95 17.83
CA SER A 96 4.45 -0.89 17.06
C SER A 96 5.22 0.41 17.27
N GLN A 97 6.40 0.47 16.67
CA GLN A 97 7.27 1.64 16.68
C GLN A 97 7.22 2.38 15.33
N THR A 98 6.31 2.01 14.43
CA THR A 98 6.28 2.52 13.05
C THR A 98 5.42 3.77 12.92
N ASP A 99 5.82 4.64 12.04
CA ASP A 99 5.04 5.79 11.58
C ASP A 99 3.76 5.36 10.84
N THR A 100 3.79 4.21 10.19
CA THR A 100 2.65 3.65 9.46
C THR A 100 1.48 3.30 10.38
N GLU A 101 1.71 2.75 11.56
CA GLU A 101 0.64 2.52 12.53
C GLU A 101 -0.06 3.84 12.91
N VAL A 102 0.72 4.92 13.02
CA VAL A 102 0.17 6.25 13.31
C VAL A 102 -0.73 6.73 12.18
N ALA A 103 -0.31 6.56 10.91
CA ALA A 103 -1.14 6.93 9.77
C ALA A 103 -2.45 6.14 9.72
N VAL A 104 -2.39 4.83 9.90
CA VAL A 104 -3.58 3.96 9.90
C VAL A 104 -4.56 4.35 11.00
N LYS A 105 -4.06 4.62 12.20
CA LYS A 105 -4.90 5.06 13.33
C LYS A 105 -5.42 6.48 13.17
N LEU A 106 -4.70 7.35 12.49
CA LEU A 106 -5.19 8.68 12.14
C LEU A 106 -6.37 8.63 11.16
N ILE A 107 -6.31 7.74 10.17
CA ILE A 107 -7.41 7.49 9.24
C ILE A 107 -8.63 6.97 10.00
N ASP A 108 -8.45 5.99 10.86
CA ASP A 108 -9.52 5.44 11.71
C ASP A 108 -10.14 6.49 12.65
N TYR A 109 -9.30 7.35 13.23
CA TYR A 109 -9.79 8.48 14.05
C TYR A 109 -10.72 9.39 13.26
N TYR A 110 -10.39 9.74 12.02
CA TYR A 110 -11.23 10.60 11.19
C TYR A 110 -12.48 9.86 10.71
N GLU A 111 -12.39 8.57 10.40
CA GLU A 111 -13.54 7.74 10.04
C GLU A 111 -14.59 7.73 11.17
N LYS A 112 -14.17 7.44 12.40
CA LYS A 112 -15.03 7.44 13.58
C LYS A 112 -15.57 8.82 13.93
N LYS A 113 -14.75 9.86 13.77
CA LYS A 113 -15.11 11.23 14.13
C LYS A 113 -16.18 11.81 13.23
N TYR A 114 -16.05 11.58 11.93
CA TYR A 114 -16.92 12.25 10.95
C TYR A 114 -17.95 11.31 10.35
N ASN A 115 -17.66 10.02 10.25
CA ASN A 115 -18.53 8.99 9.66
C ASN A 115 -19.05 9.39 8.26
N GLN A 116 -18.15 9.92 7.42
CA GLN A 116 -18.46 10.38 6.06
C GLN A 116 -17.81 9.51 4.98
N GLY A 117 -17.29 8.35 5.39
CA GLY A 117 -16.71 7.34 4.52
C GLY A 117 -15.20 7.44 4.30
N PRO A 118 -14.63 6.42 3.67
CA PRO A 118 -13.18 6.24 3.56
C PRO A 118 -12.44 7.36 2.87
N LEU A 119 -12.96 7.86 1.76
CA LEU A 119 -12.31 8.94 1.02
C LEU A 119 -12.19 10.22 1.87
N TYR A 120 -13.26 10.56 2.59
CA TYR A 120 -13.27 11.71 3.49
C TYR A 120 -12.25 11.55 4.61
N SER A 121 -12.20 10.38 5.23
CA SER A 121 -11.28 10.08 6.33
C SER A 121 -9.83 10.08 5.87
N LEU A 122 -9.59 9.52 4.68
CA LEU A 122 -8.27 9.46 4.07
C LEU A 122 -7.76 10.85 3.70
N THR A 123 -8.57 11.69 3.05
CA THR A 123 -8.19 13.06 2.69
C THR A 123 -7.89 13.91 3.92
N HIS A 124 -8.71 13.81 4.98
CA HIS A 124 -8.47 14.53 6.24
C HIS A 124 -7.19 14.07 6.94
N ALA A 125 -6.88 12.78 6.91
CA ALA A 125 -5.64 12.26 7.46
C ALA A 125 -4.43 12.78 6.67
N MET A 126 -4.50 12.71 5.33
CA MET A 126 -3.38 13.14 4.48
C MET A 126 -3.09 14.65 4.58
N GLN A 127 -4.09 15.49 4.79
CA GLN A 127 -3.90 16.93 5.06
C GLN A 127 -3.14 17.23 6.37
N ARG A 128 -3.03 16.25 7.29
CA ARG A 128 -2.31 16.38 8.57
C ARG A 128 -0.93 15.76 8.53
N ILE A 129 -0.69 14.86 7.61
CA ILE A 129 0.60 14.18 7.46
C ILE A 129 1.58 15.09 6.72
N ARG A 130 2.79 15.19 7.27
CA ARG A 130 3.96 15.77 6.60
C ARG A 130 4.92 14.66 6.19
N GLY A 131 5.53 14.80 5.01
CA GLY A 131 6.44 13.83 4.43
C GLY A 131 5.88 13.15 3.19
N SER A 132 6.46 12.02 2.81
CA SER A 132 6.09 11.25 1.62
C SER A 132 5.26 10.03 2.00
N TYR A 133 4.32 9.66 1.13
CA TYR A 133 3.52 8.46 1.32
C TYR A 133 3.01 7.85 0.01
N ALA A 134 2.98 6.54 -0.02
CA ALA A 134 2.17 5.71 -0.89
C ALA A 134 1.43 4.71 0.01
N LEU A 135 0.15 4.94 0.23
CA LEU A 135 -0.71 4.19 1.15
C LEU A 135 -1.70 3.34 0.38
N ALA A 136 -1.86 2.09 0.80
CA ALA A 136 -3.00 1.25 0.42
C ALA A 136 -3.74 0.83 1.69
N VAL A 137 -5.06 1.06 1.70
CA VAL A 137 -5.89 0.96 2.91
C VAL A 137 -7.17 0.19 2.62
N MET A 138 -7.53 -0.72 3.52
CA MET A 138 -8.81 -1.43 3.54
C MET A 138 -9.62 -1.01 4.77
N PHE A 139 -10.91 -0.83 4.59
CA PHE A 139 -11.86 -0.49 5.65
C PHE A 139 -12.83 -1.65 5.89
N LYS A 140 -13.15 -1.91 7.15
CA LYS A 140 -14.02 -3.02 7.55
C LYS A 140 -15.40 -2.97 6.89
N ASN A 141 -15.99 -1.78 6.84
CA ASN A 141 -17.34 -1.56 6.32
C ASN A 141 -17.39 -1.42 4.78
N TYR A 142 -16.23 -1.49 4.11
CA TYR A 142 -16.11 -1.42 2.64
C TYR A 142 -15.31 -2.63 2.15
N PRO A 143 -15.89 -3.84 2.24
CA PRO A 143 -15.14 -5.10 2.12
C PRO A 143 -14.55 -5.36 0.72
N ASP A 144 -15.10 -4.73 -0.32
CA ASP A 144 -14.75 -4.99 -1.72
C ASP A 144 -13.87 -3.88 -2.33
N THR A 145 -13.38 -2.94 -1.50
CA THR A 145 -12.66 -1.76 -1.99
C THR A 145 -11.29 -1.61 -1.31
N ILE A 146 -10.28 -1.28 -2.11
CA ILE A 146 -8.99 -0.76 -1.64
C ILE A 146 -8.95 0.73 -1.93
N TYR A 147 -8.61 1.52 -0.93
CA TYR A 147 -8.35 2.95 -1.07
C TYR A 147 -6.85 3.20 -1.11
N ALA A 148 -6.43 4.12 -1.95
CA ALA A 148 -5.03 4.49 -2.09
C ALA A 148 -4.85 6.00 -1.99
N ALA A 149 -3.70 6.41 -1.46
CA ALA A 149 -3.29 7.81 -1.42
C ALA A 149 -1.79 7.93 -1.72
N ARG A 150 -1.39 8.94 -2.48
CA ARG A 150 -0.01 9.09 -2.91
C ARG A 150 0.48 10.53 -2.82
N LYS A 151 1.70 10.69 -2.26
CA LYS A 151 2.51 11.93 -2.31
C LYS A 151 4.00 11.57 -2.28
N ASP A 152 4.75 12.01 -3.29
CA ASP A 152 6.21 11.90 -3.40
C ASP A 152 6.82 10.48 -3.32
N SER A 153 5.99 9.44 -3.18
CA SER A 153 6.37 8.03 -3.24
C SER A 153 5.75 7.38 -4.47
N PRO A 154 6.41 6.42 -5.15
CA PRO A 154 5.88 5.82 -6.37
C PRO A 154 4.65 4.93 -6.08
N MET A 155 3.67 5.00 -6.99
CA MET A 155 2.48 4.14 -6.97
C MET A 155 1.92 4.01 -8.39
N VAL A 156 1.60 2.78 -8.77
CA VAL A 156 1.03 2.42 -10.07
C VAL A 156 -0.21 1.57 -9.85
N ILE A 157 -1.25 1.82 -10.62
CA ILE A 157 -2.50 1.05 -10.59
C ILE A 157 -2.68 0.40 -11.95
N GLY A 158 -2.93 -0.91 -11.97
CA GLY A 158 -3.24 -1.67 -13.17
C GLY A 158 -4.69 -2.15 -13.16
N ILE A 159 -5.36 -2.11 -14.30
CA ILE A 159 -6.73 -2.60 -14.46
C ILE A 159 -6.73 -3.70 -15.51
N ALA A 160 -7.33 -4.83 -15.12
CA ALA A 160 -7.61 -5.95 -16.01
C ALA A 160 -9.11 -6.31 -15.94
N GLU A 161 -9.55 -7.19 -16.83
CA GLU A 161 -10.92 -7.71 -16.78
C GLU A 161 -11.16 -8.43 -15.45
N GLY A 162 -12.07 -7.89 -14.66
CA GLY A 162 -12.47 -8.46 -13.37
C GLY A 162 -11.43 -8.38 -12.23
N ALA A 163 -10.35 -7.59 -12.40
CA ALA A 163 -9.35 -7.40 -11.35
C ALA A 163 -8.69 -6.02 -11.41
N SER A 164 -8.28 -5.52 -10.25
CA SER A 164 -7.51 -4.28 -10.09
C SER A 164 -6.27 -4.56 -9.27
N TYR A 165 -5.16 -3.93 -9.63
CA TYR A 165 -3.85 -4.11 -9.02
C TYR A 165 -3.27 -2.78 -8.59
N LEU A 166 -2.54 -2.79 -7.49
CA LEU A 166 -1.80 -1.64 -6.99
C LEU A 166 -0.39 -2.09 -6.58
N ALA A 167 0.62 -1.36 -7.04
CA ALA A 167 2.00 -1.64 -6.69
C ALA A 167 2.84 -0.35 -6.61
N SER A 168 4.02 -0.45 -5.99
CA SER A 168 5.01 0.63 -6.00
C SER A 168 5.78 0.73 -7.31
N ASP A 169 5.77 -0.32 -8.12
CA ASP A 169 6.42 -0.41 -9.44
C ASP A 169 5.48 -1.12 -10.42
N VAL A 170 5.67 -0.85 -11.71
CA VAL A 170 4.89 -1.44 -12.79
C VAL A 170 5.21 -2.93 -13.02
N THR A 171 6.43 -3.34 -12.78
CA THR A 171 6.91 -4.71 -13.07
C THR A 171 6.02 -5.82 -12.51
N PRO A 172 5.60 -5.80 -11.24
CA PRO A 172 4.71 -6.83 -10.68
C PRO A 172 3.32 -6.90 -11.36
N ILE A 173 2.89 -5.80 -11.96
CA ILE A 173 1.56 -5.68 -12.59
C ILE A 173 1.55 -6.26 -14.01
N LEU A 174 2.69 -6.23 -14.72
CA LEU A 174 2.78 -6.58 -16.14
C LEU A 174 2.36 -8.01 -16.49
N ASN A 175 2.42 -8.94 -15.52
CA ASN A 175 1.94 -10.30 -15.71
C ASN A 175 0.40 -10.40 -15.79
N TYR A 176 -0.31 -9.33 -15.41
CA TYR A 176 -1.77 -9.31 -15.32
C TYR A 176 -2.39 -8.30 -16.30
N THR A 177 -1.75 -7.16 -16.49
CA THR A 177 -2.21 -6.13 -17.43
C THR A 177 -1.07 -5.22 -17.84
N LYS A 178 -1.19 -4.66 -19.05
CA LYS A 178 -0.30 -3.61 -19.57
C LYS A 178 -0.92 -2.21 -19.48
N THR A 179 -2.21 -2.13 -19.17
CA THR A 179 -2.92 -0.88 -18.98
C THR A 179 -2.75 -0.38 -17.55
N VAL A 180 -2.02 0.70 -17.36
CA VAL A 180 -1.67 1.23 -16.05
C VAL A 180 -1.98 2.73 -15.91
N TYR A 181 -2.19 3.15 -14.68
CA TYR A 181 -2.43 4.53 -14.29
C TYR A 181 -1.33 4.96 -13.31
N TYR A 182 -0.73 6.11 -13.58
CA TYR A 182 0.23 6.73 -12.66
C TYR A 182 -0.50 7.83 -11.89
N ILE A 183 -0.77 7.55 -10.63
CA ILE A 183 -1.44 8.49 -9.74
C ILE A 183 -0.50 9.66 -9.39
N GLY A 184 -1.02 10.88 -9.42
CA GLY A 184 -0.28 12.11 -9.13
C GLY A 184 -0.08 12.36 -7.63
N ASN A 185 0.65 13.43 -7.29
CA ASN A 185 0.80 13.88 -5.91
C ASN A 185 -0.52 14.39 -5.35
N GLU A 186 -0.76 14.04 -4.08
CA GLU A 186 -1.98 14.43 -3.35
C GLU A 186 -3.27 13.99 -4.05
N GLN A 187 -3.17 12.88 -4.81
CA GLN A 187 -4.31 12.21 -5.40
C GLN A 187 -4.63 10.91 -4.65
N PHE A 188 -5.88 10.52 -4.77
CA PHE A 188 -6.46 9.34 -4.14
C PHE A 188 -7.08 8.44 -5.20
N ALA A 189 -7.16 7.15 -4.89
CA ALA A 189 -7.84 6.19 -5.73
C ALA A 189 -8.77 5.30 -4.91
N GLU A 190 -9.90 4.95 -5.50
CA GLU A 190 -10.83 3.94 -5.04
C GLU A 190 -10.80 2.78 -6.04
N LEU A 191 -10.22 1.65 -5.64
CA LEU A 191 -10.06 0.46 -6.47
C LEU A 191 -11.16 -0.54 -6.12
N ASN A 192 -11.94 -0.90 -7.13
CA ASN A 192 -12.93 -1.96 -7.09
C ASN A 192 -12.54 -3.05 -8.09
N LYS A 193 -13.29 -4.13 -8.15
CA LYS A 193 -13.05 -5.23 -9.06
C LYS A 193 -13.10 -4.75 -10.53
N GLY A 194 -11.94 -4.64 -11.18
CA GLY A 194 -11.81 -4.24 -12.59
C GLY A 194 -12.08 -2.77 -12.89
N SER A 195 -12.11 -1.90 -11.86
CA SER A 195 -12.32 -0.47 -12.04
C SER A 195 -11.59 0.35 -11.00
N VAL A 196 -11.33 1.61 -11.34
CA VAL A 196 -10.72 2.59 -10.43
C VAL A 196 -11.34 3.96 -10.67
N LYS A 197 -11.49 4.71 -9.60
CA LYS A 197 -11.82 6.14 -9.60
C LYS A 197 -10.72 6.91 -8.92
N PHE A 198 -10.43 8.10 -9.42
CA PHE A 198 -9.39 8.97 -8.88
C PHE A 198 -10.01 10.26 -8.33
N PHE A 199 -9.40 10.80 -7.28
CA PHE A 199 -9.89 11.99 -6.60
C PHE A 199 -8.73 12.91 -6.24
N ASN A 200 -9.00 14.22 -6.14
CA ASN A 200 -8.09 15.21 -5.58
C ASN A 200 -8.30 15.38 -4.06
N LEU A 201 -7.55 16.29 -3.43
CA LEU A 201 -7.69 16.62 -2.00
C LEU A 201 -9.06 17.19 -1.61
N ASP A 202 -9.78 17.79 -2.54
CA ASP A 202 -11.12 18.33 -2.34
C ASP A 202 -12.21 17.26 -2.54
N GLN A 203 -11.78 16.00 -2.77
CA GLN A 203 -12.64 14.83 -3.03
C GLN A 203 -13.43 14.93 -4.33
N GLU A 204 -13.00 15.77 -5.25
CA GLU A 204 -13.55 15.83 -6.58
C GLU A 204 -12.96 14.68 -7.45
N GLU A 205 -13.81 14.02 -8.21
CA GLU A 205 -13.36 12.98 -9.14
C GLU A 205 -12.53 13.62 -10.27
N VAL A 206 -11.36 13.05 -10.53
CA VAL A 206 -10.42 13.50 -11.57
C VAL A 206 -10.18 12.38 -12.56
N GLU A 207 -10.05 12.72 -13.84
CA GLU A 207 -9.69 11.77 -14.89
C GLU A 207 -8.17 11.64 -14.97
N ILE A 208 -7.69 10.40 -15.01
CA ILE A 208 -6.30 10.07 -15.31
C ILE A 208 -6.29 9.18 -16.54
N GLU A 209 -5.55 9.59 -17.55
CA GLU A 209 -5.41 8.80 -18.78
C GLU A 209 -4.59 7.54 -18.52
N PRO A 210 -5.08 6.35 -18.95
CA PRO A 210 -4.30 5.14 -18.87
C PRO A 210 -3.08 5.20 -19.82
N LYS A 211 -2.02 4.53 -19.41
CA LYS A 211 -0.84 4.32 -20.25
C LYS A 211 -0.67 2.86 -20.56
N GLU A 212 -0.39 2.57 -21.82
CA GLU A 212 -0.05 1.22 -22.25
C GLU A 212 1.46 1.00 -22.11
N VAL A 213 1.83 -0.02 -21.34
CA VAL A 213 3.23 -0.40 -21.16
C VAL A 213 3.65 -1.29 -22.33
N THR A 214 4.61 -0.82 -23.10
CA THR A 214 5.04 -1.48 -24.35
C THR A 214 6.11 -2.55 -24.18
N TRP A 215 6.71 -2.65 -23.00
CA TRP A 215 7.73 -3.66 -22.66
C TRP A 215 7.15 -4.74 -21.76
N ASP A 216 7.77 -5.93 -21.81
CA ASP A 216 7.33 -7.09 -21.05
C ASP A 216 8.10 -7.25 -19.74
N ALA A 217 7.52 -8.01 -18.78
CA ALA A 217 8.16 -8.34 -17.53
C ALA A 217 9.53 -9.03 -17.71
N GLU A 218 9.70 -9.79 -18.80
CA GLU A 218 10.98 -10.43 -19.17
C GLU A 218 12.10 -9.37 -19.42
N ALA A 219 11.76 -8.20 -19.95
CA ALA A 219 12.72 -7.11 -20.12
C ALA A 219 13.24 -6.56 -18.79
N ALA A 220 12.47 -6.70 -17.73
CA ALA A 220 12.86 -6.34 -16.36
C ALA A 220 13.68 -7.44 -15.67
N GLU A 221 13.80 -8.65 -16.26
CA GLU A 221 14.60 -9.72 -15.71
C GLU A 221 16.10 -9.45 -15.81
N LYS A 222 16.90 -10.30 -15.16
CA LYS A 222 18.36 -10.13 -15.10
C LYS A 222 19.05 -10.27 -16.47
N ASN A 223 18.37 -10.80 -17.50
CA ASN A 223 18.88 -10.97 -18.87
C ASN A 223 20.29 -11.62 -18.95
N GLY A 224 20.51 -12.67 -18.13
CA GLY A 224 21.78 -13.38 -18.07
C GLY A 224 22.83 -12.78 -17.14
N TYR A 225 22.58 -11.64 -16.52
CA TYR A 225 23.44 -11.08 -15.49
C TYR A 225 23.22 -11.75 -14.14
N GLU A 226 24.27 -11.90 -13.35
CA GLU A 226 24.19 -12.49 -12.01
C GLU A 226 23.38 -11.63 -11.04
N HIS A 227 23.49 -10.29 -11.16
CA HIS A 227 22.86 -9.31 -10.31
C HIS A 227 22.21 -8.18 -11.12
N PHE A 228 21.08 -7.66 -10.66
CA PHE A 228 20.39 -6.51 -11.28
C PHE A 228 21.28 -5.27 -11.40
N MET A 229 22.08 -4.97 -10.37
CA MET A 229 22.99 -3.83 -10.39
C MET A 229 23.97 -3.90 -11.57
N ILE A 230 24.51 -5.07 -11.89
CA ILE A 230 25.43 -5.22 -13.04
C ILE A 230 24.67 -4.99 -14.35
N LYS A 231 23.46 -5.55 -14.47
CA LYS A 231 22.59 -5.27 -15.63
C LYS A 231 22.36 -3.78 -15.79
N GLU A 232 21.94 -3.09 -14.74
CA GLU A 232 21.66 -1.65 -14.74
C GLU A 232 22.88 -0.82 -15.14
N ILE A 233 24.06 -1.15 -14.62
CA ILE A 233 25.33 -0.49 -15.02
C ILE A 233 25.56 -0.62 -16.53
N HIS A 234 25.32 -1.80 -17.11
CA HIS A 234 25.51 -2.01 -18.55
C HIS A 234 24.41 -1.37 -19.40
N GLU A 235 23.23 -1.15 -18.86
CA GLU A 235 22.11 -0.51 -19.54
C GLU A 235 22.14 1.03 -19.47
N GLN A 236 22.87 1.62 -18.50
CA GLN A 236 22.99 3.07 -18.35
C GLN A 236 23.34 3.82 -19.66
N PRO A 237 24.28 3.37 -20.53
CA PRO A 237 24.60 4.07 -21.76
C PRO A 237 23.41 4.19 -22.73
N LYS A 238 22.41 3.29 -22.63
CA LYS A 238 21.18 3.34 -23.44
C LYS A 238 20.12 4.21 -22.77
N ALA A 239 20.04 4.18 -21.44
CA ALA A 239 19.03 4.90 -20.67
C ALA A 239 19.29 6.42 -20.60
N VAL A 240 20.57 6.84 -20.76
CA VAL A 240 21.01 8.26 -20.67
C VAL A 240 21.04 8.93 -22.06
N LYS A 241 20.90 8.21 -23.16
CA LYS A 241 20.77 8.74 -24.52
C LYS A 241 19.36 9.15 -24.84
#